data_3d4d9751a2f389416f681b25a3e1a3be
#
_entry.id   3d4d9751a2f389416f681b25a3e1a3be
#
_cell.length_a   1.000
_cell.length_b   1.000
_cell.length_c   1.000
_cell.angle_alpha   90.00
_cell.angle_beta   90.00
_cell.angle_gamma   90.00
#
_symmetry.space_group_name_H-M   'P 1'
#
loop_
_entity.id
_entity.type
_entity.pdbx_description
1 polymer ?
#
loop_
_entity_poly.entity_id
_entity_poly.type
_entity_poly.pdbx_seq_one_letter_code
_entity_poly.pdbx_strand_id
1 'polypeptide(L)'
;MRPTTAAASGMPTVCDPPWSSTVRREPARSAGVGFDVRRQSAESPTVAGSLRQDLRERMGSSGPLPFVDFMQAALYHPSDGYYATRVPGHGSHYRTSPSLTPWFGRLVAREFRRMWQAIGEPDPFWVVEVGAGQGDLAADAMEETDAMGVPLRWRFIERFDRVRDWQRRRLGPAAGSAEWLTDLAGPPVAGCVLANEVLDNFPVHVLEVAEAGRVQEIYVDVDGDSFVERLGALSDVTLAEPAREAAAHLAPGARFEISSGVEAWCRNASQALTRGYLLLIDYGGLEPDIWLEHPRGTVATYRREDATPSPLDEPGSKDITADVNFSAVARAAQSAGFRPEPVITQSSWLLSLGIARVAEELETAGFMAALEGLVEEATVLQDELGRLIQLGDAGGLGNLLVLRAAKDAPTPC
;
A
#
# COMPACT_ATOMS: atom_id res chain seq x y z
N MET A 1 -40.26 50.65 -12.51
CA MET A 1 -39.36 49.98 -11.56
C MET A 1 -39.71 48.51 -11.55
N ARG A 2 -38.86 47.65 -12.12
CA ARG A 2 -38.99 46.19 -12.10
C ARG A 2 -37.89 45.65 -11.21
N PRO A 3 -38.13 44.64 -10.35
CA PRO A 3 -37.08 44.04 -9.53
C PRO A 3 -36.28 43.02 -10.35
N THR A 4 -34.97 43.07 -10.18
CA THR A 4 -33.97 42.17 -10.70
C THR A 4 -34.04 40.83 -9.98
N THR A 5 -34.18 39.74 -10.75
CA THR A 5 -34.11 38.36 -10.28
C THR A 5 -32.65 37.94 -10.05
N ALA A 6 -32.38 37.47 -8.83
CA ALA A 6 -31.09 36.88 -8.43
C ALA A 6 -30.92 35.52 -9.10
N ALA A 7 -29.70 35.25 -9.60
CA ALA A 7 -29.28 33.98 -10.15
C ALA A 7 -29.13 32.94 -9.04
N ALA A 8 -29.76 31.77 -9.23
CA ALA A 8 -29.59 30.61 -8.38
C ALA A 8 -28.24 29.95 -8.69
N SER A 9 -27.42 29.77 -7.66
CA SER A 9 -26.19 28.98 -7.67
C SER A 9 -26.54 27.50 -7.90
N GLY A 10 -26.00 26.92 -8.97
CA GLY A 10 -26.17 25.52 -9.28
C GLY A 10 -25.52 24.62 -8.24
N MET A 11 -26.31 23.71 -7.69
CA MET A 11 -25.81 22.54 -6.96
C MET A 11 -25.12 21.56 -7.94
N PRO A 12 -24.06 20.86 -7.53
CA PRO A 12 -23.46 19.84 -8.36
C PRO A 12 -24.45 18.68 -8.58
N THR A 13 -24.63 18.31 -9.83
CA THR A 13 -25.43 17.16 -10.27
C THR A 13 -24.85 15.88 -9.69
N VAL A 14 -25.65 15.19 -8.90
CA VAL A 14 -25.39 13.80 -8.47
C VAL A 14 -25.52 12.95 -9.74
N CYS A 15 -24.43 12.28 -10.15
CA CYS A 15 -24.47 11.30 -11.23
C CYS A 15 -25.14 10.02 -10.71
N ASP A 16 -26.36 9.73 -11.19
CA ASP A 16 -27.01 8.44 -10.93
C ASP A 16 -26.27 7.31 -11.67
N PRO A 17 -25.91 6.21 -11.00
CA PRO A 17 -25.23 5.09 -11.65
C PRO A 17 -26.23 4.20 -12.41
N PRO A 18 -25.93 3.81 -13.66
CA PRO A 18 -26.72 2.82 -14.38
C PRO A 18 -26.31 1.41 -13.99
N TRP A 19 -26.88 0.86 -12.93
CA TRP A 19 -26.66 -0.54 -12.56
C TRP A 19 -27.97 -1.28 -12.39
N SER A 20 -28.42 -1.93 -13.46
CA SER A 20 -29.29 -3.08 -13.41
C SER A 20 -28.69 -4.16 -14.31
N SER A 21 -27.89 -5.05 -13.76
CA SER A 21 -27.57 -6.31 -14.43
C SER A 21 -27.62 -7.44 -13.43
N THR A 22 -28.57 -8.31 -13.67
CA THR A 22 -28.81 -9.61 -13.08
C THR A 22 -27.51 -10.42 -12.99
N VAL A 23 -27.16 -10.81 -11.77
CA VAL A 23 -26.13 -11.83 -11.50
C VAL A 23 -26.55 -13.12 -12.24
N ARG A 24 -25.81 -13.48 -13.27
CA ARG A 24 -25.95 -14.81 -13.90
C ARG A 24 -25.32 -15.85 -12.98
N ARG A 25 -26.13 -16.78 -12.54
CA ARG A 25 -25.72 -17.96 -11.78
C ARG A 25 -24.93 -18.89 -12.73
N GLU A 26 -23.63 -19.04 -12.51
CA GLU A 26 -22.90 -20.23 -12.95
C GLU A 26 -22.51 -21.05 -11.71
N PRO A 27 -22.72 -22.37 -11.71
CA PRO A 27 -22.40 -23.19 -10.56
C PRO A 27 -20.88 -23.33 -10.42
N ALA A 28 -20.37 -23.09 -9.22
CA ALA A 28 -18.99 -23.33 -8.84
C ALA A 28 -18.62 -24.80 -9.11
N ARG A 29 -17.68 -25.04 -10.03
CA ARG A 29 -17.04 -26.34 -10.20
C ARG A 29 -16.01 -26.52 -9.08
N SER A 30 -16.38 -27.31 -8.09
CA SER A 30 -15.46 -27.84 -7.09
C SER A 30 -14.50 -28.81 -7.76
N ALA A 31 -13.30 -28.36 -8.12
CA ALA A 31 -12.17 -29.22 -8.39
C ALA A 31 -11.36 -29.34 -7.10
N GLY A 32 -11.70 -30.33 -6.27
CA GLY A 32 -10.88 -30.73 -5.16
C GLY A 32 -9.56 -31.31 -5.66
N VAL A 33 -8.51 -30.52 -5.63
CA VAL A 33 -7.13 -31.01 -5.69
C VAL A 33 -6.61 -30.93 -4.26
N GLY A 34 -6.67 -32.06 -3.55
CA GLY A 34 -6.03 -32.25 -2.27
C GLY A 34 -4.51 -32.17 -2.45
N PHE A 35 -3.93 -31.05 -2.06
CA PHE A 35 -2.49 -30.95 -1.87
C PHE A 35 -2.13 -31.39 -0.45
N ASP A 36 -1.42 -32.53 -0.38
CA ASP A 36 -0.80 -33.07 0.82
C ASP A 36 0.27 -32.09 1.34
N VAL A 37 -0.06 -31.35 2.40
CA VAL A 37 0.80 -30.34 3.05
C VAL A 37 1.78 -30.99 4.05
N ARG A 38 2.07 -32.28 3.93
CA ARG A 38 3.06 -32.95 4.77
C ARG A 38 4.28 -33.31 3.96
N ARG A 39 5.27 -32.44 4.00
CA ARG A 39 6.73 -32.58 3.85
C ARG A 39 7.31 -31.49 2.96
N GLN A 40 7.78 -30.46 3.63
CA GLN A 40 9.05 -29.77 3.35
C GLN A 40 9.27 -28.71 4.41
N SER A 41 9.48 -29.16 5.66
CA SER A 41 10.35 -28.43 6.58
C SER A 41 11.80 -28.68 6.14
N ALA A 42 12.18 -28.12 5.01
CA ALA A 42 13.59 -27.93 4.71
C ALA A 42 14.03 -26.74 5.57
N GLU A 43 14.85 -27.02 6.57
CA GLU A 43 15.66 -26.06 7.27
C GLU A 43 16.34 -25.16 6.23
N SER A 44 15.91 -23.89 6.16
CA SER A 44 16.61 -22.89 5.36
C SER A 44 18.01 -22.76 5.94
N PRO A 45 19.08 -22.87 5.13
CA PRO A 45 20.43 -22.64 5.63
C PRO A 45 20.49 -21.22 6.19
N THR A 46 21.17 -21.05 7.30
CA THR A 46 21.50 -19.84 8.02
C THR A 46 22.08 -18.76 7.11
N VAL A 47 21.21 -17.99 6.45
CA VAL A 47 21.56 -16.90 5.51
C VAL A 47 21.71 -15.55 6.26
N ALA A 48 21.24 -15.47 7.50
CA ALA A 48 21.36 -14.28 8.36
C ALA A 48 22.82 -13.84 8.69
N GLY A 49 23.83 -14.57 8.21
CA GLY A 49 25.23 -14.26 8.46
C GLY A 49 25.79 -13.13 7.61
N SER A 50 25.41 -13.01 6.33
CA SER A 50 26.06 -12.08 5.41
C SER A 50 25.59 -10.63 5.62
N LEU A 51 24.28 -10.38 5.71
CA LEU A 51 23.76 -9.03 5.96
C LEU A 51 24.27 -8.45 7.30
N ARG A 52 24.21 -9.25 8.37
CA ARG A 52 24.72 -8.80 9.68
C ARG A 52 26.23 -8.48 9.63
N GLN A 53 27.00 -9.29 8.91
CA GLN A 53 28.43 -9.05 8.73
C GLN A 53 28.68 -7.82 7.86
N ASP A 54 27.96 -7.64 6.74
CA ASP A 54 28.07 -6.48 5.87
C ASP A 54 27.78 -5.17 6.65
N LEU A 55 26.70 -5.15 7.43
CA LEU A 55 26.38 -4.01 8.29
C LEU A 55 27.49 -3.69 9.29
N ARG A 56 28.08 -4.71 9.94
CA ARG A 56 29.19 -4.54 10.88
C ARG A 56 30.45 -4.03 10.19
N GLU A 57 30.78 -4.53 9.02
CA GLU A 57 31.92 -4.10 8.22
C GLU A 57 31.76 -2.64 7.75
N ARG A 58 30.56 -2.25 7.32
CA ARG A 58 30.25 -0.86 6.95
C ARG A 58 30.41 0.07 8.14
N MET A 59 29.83 -0.28 9.30
CA MET A 59 29.96 0.51 10.53
C MET A 59 31.40 0.57 11.03
N GLY A 60 32.16 -0.52 10.92
CA GLY A 60 33.56 -0.55 11.28
C GLY A 60 34.48 0.32 10.41
N SER A 61 34.12 0.53 9.15
CA SER A 61 34.90 1.32 8.20
C SER A 61 34.47 2.79 8.10
N SER A 62 33.17 3.08 8.28
CA SER A 62 32.59 4.42 8.03
C SER A 62 31.98 5.05 9.27
N GLY A 63 31.95 4.34 10.40
CA GLY A 63 31.25 4.76 11.61
C GLY A 63 29.76 4.39 11.59
N PRO A 64 28.98 4.87 12.58
CA PRO A 64 27.56 4.61 12.69
C PRO A 64 26.80 4.95 11.41
N LEU A 65 25.83 4.10 11.01
CA LEU A 65 24.98 4.32 9.84
C LEU A 65 23.70 5.04 10.24
N PRO A 66 23.19 6.03 9.47
CA PRO A 66 21.85 6.55 9.66
C PRO A 66 20.83 5.40 9.64
N PHE A 67 19.74 5.50 10.43
CA PHE A 67 18.72 4.44 10.50
C PHE A 67 18.12 4.12 9.13
N VAL A 68 17.98 5.10 8.23
CA VAL A 68 17.51 4.93 6.86
C VAL A 68 18.37 3.93 6.08
N ASP A 69 19.69 3.96 6.22
CA ASP A 69 20.60 3.03 5.54
C ASP A 69 20.53 1.63 6.15
N PHE A 70 20.34 1.54 7.47
CA PHE A 70 20.09 0.27 8.15
C PHE A 70 18.78 -0.37 7.69
N MET A 71 17.67 0.38 7.68
CA MET A 71 16.36 -0.08 7.22
C MET A 71 16.40 -0.50 5.75
N GLN A 72 17.08 0.29 4.89
CA GLN A 72 17.31 -0.06 3.49
C GLN A 72 18.01 -1.42 3.35
N ALA A 73 19.04 -1.67 4.12
CA ALA A 73 19.77 -2.93 4.08
C ALA A 73 18.93 -4.08 4.64
N ALA A 74 18.25 -3.88 5.77
CA ALA A 74 17.42 -4.89 6.41
C ALA A 74 16.26 -5.36 5.52
N LEU A 75 15.62 -4.45 4.78
CA LEU A 75 14.49 -4.79 3.91
C LEU A 75 14.94 -5.27 2.53
N TYR A 76 15.95 -4.63 1.92
CA TYR A 76 16.22 -4.74 0.49
C TYR A 76 17.61 -5.26 0.13
N HIS A 77 18.40 -5.76 1.09
CA HIS A 77 19.68 -6.41 0.75
C HIS A 77 19.45 -7.54 -0.27
N PRO A 78 20.24 -7.63 -1.36
CA PRO A 78 19.92 -8.47 -2.51
C PRO A 78 19.74 -9.96 -2.20
N SER A 79 20.48 -10.50 -1.23
CA SER A 79 20.41 -11.92 -0.84
C SER A 79 19.68 -12.17 0.47
N ASP A 80 19.81 -11.27 1.45
CA ASP A 80 19.42 -11.53 2.84
C ASP A 80 18.41 -10.51 3.38
N GLY A 81 18.01 -9.54 2.58
CA GLY A 81 16.94 -8.61 2.93
C GLY A 81 15.60 -9.31 3.08
N TYR A 82 14.72 -8.75 3.89
CA TYR A 82 13.40 -9.32 4.15
C TYR A 82 12.65 -9.67 2.86
N TYR A 83 12.58 -8.74 1.91
CA TYR A 83 11.87 -8.95 0.64
C TYR A 83 12.62 -9.81 -0.37
N ALA A 84 13.96 -9.93 -0.23
CA ALA A 84 14.73 -10.87 -1.05
C ALA A 84 14.50 -12.33 -0.63
N THR A 85 14.22 -12.58 0.64
CA THR A 85 14.07 -13.95 1.20
C THR A 85 12.63 -14.40 1.34
N ARG A 86 11.64 -13.50 1.27
CA ARG A 86 10.22 -13.80 1.48
C ARG A 86 9.34 -13.33 0.32
N VAL A 87 8.18 -13.94 0.17
CA VAL A 87 7.12 -13.46 -0.72
C VAL A 87 6.10 -12.74 0.16
N PRO A 88 5.85 -11.44 -0.02
CA PRO A 88 4.86 -10.70 0.75
C PRO A 88 3.48 -11.38 0.69
N GLY A 89 2.77 -11.42 1.82
CA GLY A 89 1.44 -12.04 1.91
C GLY A 89 1.45 -13.56 2.07
N HIS A 90 2.50 -14.29 1.67
CA HIS A 90 2.55 -15.75 1.80
C HIS A 90 3.09 -16.15 3.18
N GLY A 91 2.18 -16.60 4.06
CA GLY A 91 2.53 -16.91 5.46
C GLY A 91 2.96 -15.68 6.24
N SER A 92 2.62 -14.49 5.77
CA SER A 92 2.92 -13.22 6.44
C SER A 92 2.17 -13.09 7.77
N HIS A 93 2.72 -12.25 8.62
CA HIS A 93 2.32 -12.10 10.01
C HIS A 93 1.10 -11.19 10.16
N TYR A 94 0.71 -10.49 9.10
CA TYR A 94 -0.44 -9.59 9.04
C TYR A 94 -1.25 -9.82 7.75
N ARG A 95 -2.51 -9.43 7.79
CA ARG A 95 -3.42 -9.48 6.65
C ARG A 95 -3.47 -8.11 5.99
N THR A 96 -3.26 -8.08 4.69
CA THR A 96 -3.46 -6.89 3.85
C THR A 96 -4.88 -6.88 3.29
N SER A 97 -5.37 -5.71 2.87
CA SER A 97 -6.70 -5.59 2.25
C SER A 97 -6.91 -6.56 1.08
N PRO A 98 -5.96 -6.72 0.12
CA PRO A 98 -6.10 -7.68 -0.98
C PRO A 98 -6.15 -9.16 -0.54
N SER A 99 -5.42 -9.51 0.52
CA SER A 99 -5.35 -10.91 0.99
C SER A 99 -6.55 -11.32 1.86
N LEU A 100 -7.32 -10.35 2.33
CA LEU A 100 -8.47 -10.58 3.20
C LEU A 100 -9.68 -11.12 2.43
N THR A 101 -10.01 -10.49 1.31
CA THR A 101 -11.18 -10.81 0.48
C THR A 101 -11.02 -10.33 -0.96
N PRO A 102 -11.51 -11.09 -1.95
CA PRO A 102 -11.54 -10.67 -3.36
C PRO A 102 -12.34 -9.38 -3.60
N TRP A 103 -13.24 -9.04 -2.69
CA TRP A 103 -14.05 -7.82 -2.81
C TRP A 103 -13.23 -6.53 -2.79
N PHE A 104 -12.04 -6.55 -2.19
CA PHE A 104 -11.17 -5.39 -2.28
C PHE A 104 -10.75 -5.10 -3.72
N GLY A 105 -10.20 -6.08 -4.43
CA GLY A 105 -9.82 -5.94 -5.83
C GLY A 105 -11.01 -5.59 -6.74
N ARG A 106 -12.18 -6.20 -6.51
CA ARG A 106 -13.41 -5.90 -7.26
C ARG A 106 -13.91 -4.47 -7.03
N LEU A 107 -13.82 -3.95 -5.81
CA LEU A 107 -14.18 -2.56 -5.51
C LEU A 107 -13.16 -1.59 -6.13
N VAL A 108 -11.87 -1.89 -6.06
CA VAL A 108 -10.82 -1.11 -6.74
C VAL A 108 -11.02 -1.09 -8.25
N ALA A 109 -11.50 -2.18 -8.85
CA ALA A 109 -11.85 -2.23 -10.27
C ALA A 109 -12.93 -1.20 -10.67
N ARG A 110 -13.87 -0.90 -9.76
CA ARG A 110 -14.87 0.16 -9.98
C ARG A 110 -14.23 1.54 -10.03
N GLU A 111 -13.20 1.78 -9.22
CA GLU A 111 -12.41 3.02 -9.29
C GLU A 111 -11.64 3.11 -10.62
N PHE A 112 -11.01 2.02 -11.07
CA PHE A 112 -10.34 2.01 -12.38
C PHE A 112 -11.31 2.29 -13.52
N ARG A 113 -12.55 1.78 -13.47
CA ARG A 113 -13.57 2.10 -14.46
C ARG A 113 -13.93 3.59 -14.45
N ARG A 114 -14.08 4.21 -13.26
CA ARG A 114 -14.33 5.66 -13.16
C ARG A 114 -13.18 6.46 -13.76
N MET A 115 -11.94 6.08 -13.44
CA MET A 115 -10.73 6.69 -14.00
C MET A 115 -10.66 6.54 -15.51
N TRP A 116 -10.92 5.34 -16.03
CA TRP A 116 -10.96 5.03 -17.46
C TRP A 116 -11.96 5.90 -18.20
N GLN A 117 -13.18 5.99 -17.69
CA GLN A 117 -14.24 6.84 -18.27
C GLN A 117 -13.85 8.32 -18.25
N ALA A 118 -13.30 8.80 -17.14
CA ALA A 118 -12.94 10.20 -16.98
C ALA A 118 -11.84 10.66 -17.94
N ILE A 119 -10.90 9.78 -18.33
CA ILE A 119 -9.86 10.11 -19.32
C ILE A 119 -10.23 9.75 -20.75
N GLY A 120 -11.52 9.48 -21.04
CA GLY A 120 -12.03 9.27 -22.39
C GLY A 120 -11.79 7.87 -22.95
N GLU A 121 -11.89 6.86 -22.10
CA GLU A 121 -11.96 5.44 -22.43
C GLU A 121 -10.81 4.93 -23.32
N PRO A 122 -9.53 5.13 -22.92
CA PRO A 122 -8.40 4.66 -23.73
C PRO A 122 -8.38 3.13 -23.83
N ASP A 123 -7.95 2.63 -24.99
CA ASP A 123 -7.66 1.21 -25.20
C ASP A 123 -6.19 1.04 -25.60
N PRO A 124 -5.37 0.44 -24.71
CA PRO A 124 -5.69 -0.04 -23.38
C PRO A 124 -5.66 1.06 -22.29
N PHE A 125 -6.38 0.82 -21.17
CA PHE A 125 -6.17 1.49 -19.90
C PHE A 125 -5.15 0.69 -19.08
N TRP A 126 -4.10 1.35 -18.60
CA TRP A 126 -3.04 0.67 -17.86
C TRP A 126 -3.16 0.88 -16.35
N VAL A 127 -2.95 -0.19 -15.60
CA VAL A 127 -2.63 -0.11 -14.17
C VAL A 127 -1.16 -0.49 -14.00
N VAL A 128 -0.37 0.43 -13.44
CA VAL A 128 1.04 0.22 -13.09
C VAL A 128 1.10 0.03 -11.58
N GLU A 129 1.16 -1.21 -11.14
CA GLU A 129 1.16 -1.56 -9.72
C GLU A 129 2.57 -1.77 -9.20
N VAL A 130 2.92 -1.03 -8.13
CA VAL A 130 4.20 -1.16 -7.43
C VAL A 130 3.98 -2.04 -6.20
N GLY A 131 4.83 -3.04 -5.99
CA GLY A 131 4.78 -3.87 -4.78
C GLY A 131 3.53 -4.74 -4.66
N ALA A 132 3.04 -5.34 -5.74
CA ALA A 132 1.78 -6.10 -5.80
C ALA A 132 1.72 -7.38 -4.92
N GLY A 133 2.75 -7.66 -4.11
CA GLY A 133 2.80 -8.88 -3.32
C GLY A 133 2.58 -10.13 -4.18
N GLN A 134 1.60 -10.94 -3.84
CA GLN A 134 1.28 -12.15 -4.61
C GLN A 134 0.44 -11.88 -5.87
N GLY A 135 -0.06 -10.67 -6.08
CA GLY A 135 -0.90 -10.29 -7.20
C GLY A 135 -2.40 -10.51 -6.97
N ASP A 136 -2.85 -10.60 -5.72
CA ASP A 136 -4.25 -10.84 -5.39
C ASP A 136 -5.14 -9.70 -5.86
N LEU A 137 -4.76 -8.43 -5.56
CA LEU A 137 -5.50 -7.26 -6.02
C LEU A 137 -5.63 -7.26 -7.55
N ALA A 138 -4.52 -7.46 -8.25
CA ALA A 138 -4.49 -7.49 -9.71
C ALA A 138 -5.42 -8.56 -10.29
N ALA A 139 -5.37 -9.79 -9.75
CA ALA A 139 -6.18 -10.90 -10.25
C ALA A 139 -7.68 -10.60 -10.10
N ASP A 140 -8.09 -10.15 -8.91
CA ASP A 140 -9.50 -9.89 -8.62
C ASP A 140 -10.03 -8.64 -9.37
N ALA A 141 -9.16 -7.60 -9.53
CA ALA A 141 -9.53 -6.41 -10.30
C ALA A 141 -9.60 -6.67 -11.81
N MET A 142 -8.71 -7.50 -12.36
CA MET A 142 -8.75 -7.86 -13.79
C MET A 142 -9.98 -8.68 -14.13
N GLU A 143 -10.38 -9.62 -13.27
CA GLU A 143 -11.63 -10.39 -13.45
C GLU A 143 -12.84 -9.47 -13.49
N GLU A 144 -12.96 -8.54 -12.54
CA GLU A 144 -14.09 -7.61 -12.45
C GLU A 144 -14.11 -6.60 -13.60
N THR A 145 -12.93 -6.07 -14.03
CA THR A 145 -12.86 -5.13 -15.15
C THR A 145 -13.18 -5.78 -16.49
N ASP A 146 -12.82 -7.06 -16.69
CA ASP A 146 -13.20 -7.82 -17.87
C ASP A 146 -14.73 -7.95 -17.96
N ALA A 147 -15.37 -8.30 -16.84
CA ALA A 147 -16.84 -8.36 -16.75
C ALA A 147 -17.52 -7.00 -17.01
N MET A 148 -16.83 -5.88 -16.72
CA MET A 148 -17.32 -4.52 -16.99
C MET A 148 -16.97 -4.01 -18.38
N GLY A 149 -16.22 -4.75 -19.20
CA GLY A 149 -15.81 -4.38 -20.55
C GLY A 149 -14.75 -3.26 -20.58
N VAL A 150 -13.93 -3.12 -19.54
CA VAL A 150 -12.82 -2.17 -19.50
C VAL A 150 -11.59 -2.84 -20.12
N PRO A 151 -10.95 -2.28 -21.18
CA PRO A 151 -9.79 -2.88 -21.85
C PRO A 151 -8.52 -2.65 -21.00
N LEU A 152 -8.42 -3.36 -19.87
CA LEU A 152 -7.38 -3.18 -18.88
C LEU A 152 -6.12 -3.98 -19.25
N ARG A 153 -4.96 -3.34 -19.06
CA ARG A 153 -3.64 -3.96 -19.07
C ARG A 153 -2.95 -3.71 -17.74
N TRP A 154 -2.16 -4.67 -17.30
CA TRP A 154 -1.46 -4.56 -16.01
C TRP A 154 0.06 -4.56 -16.18
N ARG A 155 0.74 -3.65 -15.48
CA ARG A 155 2.19 -3.58 -15.42
C ARG A 155 2.61 -3.70 -13.96
N PHE A 156 3.27 -4.80 -13.63
CA PHE A 156 3.85 -5.01 -12.30
C PHE A 156 5.25 -4.40 -12.25
N ILE A 157 5.50 -3.62 -11.19
CA ILE A 157 6.84 -3.18 -10.83
C ILE A 157 7.32 -4.07 -9.69
N GLU A 158 8.15 -5.05 -10.05
CA GLU A 158 8.64 -6.08 -9.11
C GLU A 158 10.11 -6.41 -9.42
N ARG A 159 10.95 -6.41 -8.40
CA ARG A 159 12.40 -6.67 -8.54
C ARG A 159 12.75 -8.14 -8.50
N PHE A 160 11.99 -8.94 -7.73
CA PHE A 160 12.35 -10.30 -7.41
C PHE A 160 11.64 -11.31 -8.33
N ASP A 161 12.39 -12.08 -9.11
CA ASP A 161 11.84 -13.07 -10.05
C ASP A 161 10.94 -14.09 -9.36
N ARG A 162 11.28 -14.48 -8.12
CA ARG A 162 10.47 -15.37 -7.31
C ARG A 162 9.06 -14.79 -7.06
N VAL A 163 8.94 -13.50 -6.77
CA VAL A 163 7.65 -12.83 -6.56
C VAL A 163 6.89 -12.74 -7.87
N ARG A 164 7.58 -12.39 -8.98
CA ARG A 164 6.97 -12.41 -10.33
C ARG A 164 6.39 -13.77 -10.70
N ASP A 165 7.04 -14.86 -10.30
CA ASP A 165 6.54 -16.22 -10.56
C ASP A 165 5.29 -16.54 -9.73
N TRP A 166 5.16 -16.00 -8.52
CA TRP A 166 3.94 -16.07 -7.74
C TRP A 166 2.81 -15.28 -8.41
N GLN A 167 3.07 -14.05 -8.83
CA GLN A 167 2.12 -13.19 -9.53
C GLN A 167 1.60 -13.86 -10.81
N ARG A 168 2.50 -14.41 -11.65
CA ARG A 168 2.09 -15.16 -12.86
C ARG A 168 1.18 -16.34 -12.55
N ARG A 169 1.51 -17.11 -11.52
CA ARG A 169 0.67 -18.25 -11.10
C ARG A 169 -0.69 -17.78 -10.58
N ARG A 170 -0.73 -16.71 -9.81
CA ARG A 170 -1.98 -16.16 -9.27
C ARG A 170 -2.91 -15.62 -10.37
N LEU A 171 -2.35 -14.96 -11.36
CA LEU A 171 -3.11 -14.46 -12.49
C LEU A 171 -3.57 -15.57 -13.44
N GLY A 172 -2.86 -16.68 -13.53
CA GLY A 172 -3.20 -17.75 -14.47
C GLY A 172 -3.27 -17.27 -15.93
N PRO A 173 -4.39 -17.52 -16.65
CA PRO A 173 -4.55 -17.06 -18.04
C PRO A 173 -4.49 -15.53 -18.21
N ALA A 174 -4.93 -14.76 -17.22
CA ALA A 174 -4.90 -13.29 -17.25
C ALA A 174 -3.48 -12.71 -17.30
N ALA A 175 -2.45 -13.50 -16.97
CA ALA A 175 -1.03 -13.11 -17.11
C ALA A 175 -0.65 -12.71 -18.56
N GLY A 176 -1.40 -13.16 -19.57
CA GLY A 176 -1.24 -12.72 -20.97
C GLY A 176 -1.57 -11.24 -21.21
N SER A 177 -2.31 -10.60 -20.31
CA SER A 177 -2.62 -9.17 -20.31
C SER A 177 -1.76 -8.33 -19.36
N ALA A 178 -0.68 -8.94 -18.82
CA ALA A 178 0.22 -8.30 -17.89
C ALA A 178 1.68 -8.32 -18.37
N GLU A 179 2.45 -7.36 -17.89
CA GLU A 179 3.90 -7.29 -18.09
C GLU A 179 4.61 -6.99 -16.76
N TRP A 180 5.90 -7.32 -16.68
CA TRP A 180 6.72 -7.15 -15.47
C TRP A 180 7.96 -6.33 -15.77
N LEU A 181 8.15 -5.24 -15.04
CA LEU A 181 9.34 -4.41 -15.05
C LEU A 181 10.01 -4.42 -13.65
N THR A 182 11.26 -4.00 -13.60
CA THR A 182 12.02 -3.86 -12.34
C THR A 182 11.80 -2.53 -11.64
N ASP A 183 11.37 -1.52 -12.39
CA ASP A 183 11.20 -0.15 -11.94
C ASP A 183 10.18 0.61 -12.80
N LEU A 184 9.90 1.85 -12.45
CA LEU A 184 8.94 2.73 -13.12
C LEU A 184 9.46 3.35 -14.43
N ALA A 185 10.69 3.05 -14.85
CA ALA A 185 11.34 3.66 -16.03
C ALA A 185 10.86 3.09 -17.39
N GLY A 186 9.77 2.35 -17.42
CA GLY A 186 9.15 1.85 -18.65
C GLY A 186 8.50 2.95 -19.50
N PRO A 187 8.04 2.62 -20.74
CA PRO A 187 7.30 3.56 -21.57
C PRO A 187 6.09 4.13 -20.83
N PRO A 188 5.86 5.46 -20.87
CA PRO A 188 4.75 6.08 -20.19
C PRO A 188 3.41 5.66 -20.83
N VAL A 189 2.38 5.50 -19.99
CA VAL A 189 1.07 4.97 -20.37
C VAL A 189 -0.07 5.90 -19.96
N ALA A 190 -1.26 5.72 -20.54
CA ALA A 190 -2.50 6.32 -20.05
C ALA A 190 -3.15 5.36 -19.06
N GLY A 191 -3.37 5.80 -17.80
CA GLY A 191 -3.90 4.90 -16.80
C GLY A 191 -3.71 5.33 -15.36
N CYS A 192 -3.38 4.40 -14.48
CA CYS A 192 -3.20 4.61 -13.05
C CYS A 192 -1.89 3.98 -12.56
N VAL A 193 -1.08 4.74 -11.80
CA VAL A 193 -0.03 4.16 -10.95
C VAL A 193 -0.66 3.86 -9.60
N LEU A 194 -0.54 2.61 -9.16
CA LEU A 194 -1.10 2.10 -7.91
C LEU A 194 0.03 1.66 -6.97
N ALA A 195 -0.07 2.05 -5.69
CA ALA A 195 0.70 1.45 -4.61
C ALA A 195 -0.22 1.24 -3.40
N ASN A 196 -0.31 0.00 -2.95
CA ASN A 196 -1.10 -0.41 -1.80
C ASN A 196 -0.18 -1.06 -0.77
N GLU A 197 -0.04 -0.45 0.42
CA GLU A 197 0.85 -0.91 1.49
C GLU A 197 2.29 -1.09 0.96
N VAL A 198 2.91 0.01 0.52
CA VAL A 198 4.24 0.05 -0.11
C VAL A 198 5.11 1.16 0.46
N LEU A 199 4.52 2.34 0.71
CA LEU A 199 5.28 3.50 1.14
C LEU A 199 5.67 3.40 2.61
N ASP A 200 4.95 2.64 3.41
CA ASP A 200 5.27 2.30 4.79
C ASP A 200 6.61 1.55 4.93
N ASN A 201 7.02 0.84 3.89
CA ASN A 201 8.33 0.16 3.81
C ASN A 201 9.44 1.01 3.17
N PHE A 202 9.16 2.25 2.82
CA PHE A 202 10.23 3.15 2.35
C PHE A 202 11.16 3.47 3.51
N PRO A 203 12.48 3.34 3.31
CA PRO A 203 13.44 3.68 4.34
C PRO A 203 13.26 5.12 4.83
N VAL A 204 13.30 5.29 6.16
CA VAL A 204 13.07 6.57 6.81
C VAL A 204 14.28 7.00 7.63
N HIS A 205 14.54 8.29 7.65
CA HIS A 205 15.35 8.92 8.67
C HIS A 205 14.52 9.03 9.95
N VAL A 206 15.04 8.53 11.07
CA VAL A 206 14.41 8.67 12.38
C VAL A 206 15.08 9.82 13.10
N LEU A 207 14.30 10.80 13.50
CA LEU A 207 14.78 12.02 14.11
C LEU A 207 14.25 12.16 15.54
N GLU A 208 15.03 12.80 16.42
CA GLU A 208 14.63 13.06 17.80
C GLU A 208 14.80 14.55 18.11
N VAL A 209 13.78 15.13 18.75
CA VAL A 209 13.83 16.52 19.23
C VAL A 209 14.67 16.57 20.51
N ALA A 210 15.82 17.21 20.46
CA ALA A 210 16.65 17.47 21.62
C ALA A 210 16.24 18.76 22.37
N GLU A 211 16.93 19.03 23.47
CA GLU A 211 16.75 20.25 24.23
C GLU A 211 16.86 21.53 23.36
N ALA A 212 16.08 22.53 23.68
CA ALA A 212 16.01 23.80 22.95
C ALA A 212 15.54 23.67 21.49
N GLY A 213 14.76 22.61 21.15
CA GLY A 213 14.20 22.40 19.81
C GLY A 213 15.20 22.04 18.73
N ARG A 214 16.42 21.67 19.10
CA ARG A 214 17.39 21.10 18.15
C ARG A 214 16.93 19.71 17.74
N VAL A 215 17.22 19.31 16.52
CA VAL A 215 16.92 17.98 16.01
C VAL A 215 18.22 17.18 15.82
N GLN A 216 18.20 15.95 16.26
CA GLN A 216 19.26 14.98 16.07
C GLN A 216 18.71 13.77 15.30
N GLU A 217 19.57 13.07 14.58
CA GLU A 217 19.21 11.88 13.83
C GLU A 217 19.65 10.61 14.57
N ILE A 218 18.83 9.57 14.47
CA ILE A 218 19.15 8.23 14.99
C ILE A 218 20.06 7.52 14.00
N TYR A 219 21.20 7.11 14.50
CA TYR A 219 22.16 6.24 13.84
C TYR A 219 22.18 4.86 14.49
N VAL A 220 22.55 3.85 13.74
CA VAL A 220 22.78 2.50 14.23
C VAL A 220 24.29 2.24 14.29
N ASP A 221 24.75 1.73 15.42
CA ASP A 221 26.15 1.41 15.69
C ASP A 221 26.27 0.00 16.26
N VAL A 222 27.49 -0.50 16.37
CA VAL A 222 27.80 -1.82 16.95
C VAL A 222 28.29 -1.64 18.39
N ASP A 223 27.71 -2.39 19.33
CA ASP A 223 28.20 -2.55 20.70
C ASP A 223 28.27 -4.05 21.02
N GLY A 224 29.49 -4.58 21.09
CA GLY A 224 29.73 -6.02 21.19
C GLY A 224 29.07 -6.78 20.02
N ASP A 225 28.14 -7.66 20.33
CA ASP A 225 27.40 -8.40 19.33
C ASP A 225 26.07 -7.76 18.92
N SER A 226 25.67 -6.65 19.53
CA SER A 226 24.38 -6.00 19.32
C SER A 226 24.52 -4.77 18.44
N PHE A 227 23.42 -4.44 17.72
CA PHE A 227 23.22 -3.14 17.14
C PHE A 227 22.52 -2.23 18.15
N VAL A 228 22.98 -0.98 18.25
CA VAL A 228 22.48 0.01 19.22
C VAL A 228 22.23 1.35 18.54
N GLU A 229 21.28 2.12 19.08
CA GLU A 229 21.03 3.48 18.60
C GLU A 229 22.09 4.47 19.14
N ARG A 230 22.44 5.45 18.30
CA ARG A 230 23.24 6.61 18.65
C ARG A 230 22.60 7.87 18.09
N LEU A 231 22.63 8.95 18.83
CA LEU A 231 22.22 10.27 18.35
C LEU A 231 23.39 10.97 17.65
N GLY A 232 23.10 11.57 16.50
CA GLY A 232 24.07 12.30 15.68
C GLY A 232 23.51 13.55 15.02
N ALA A 233 24.35 14.23 14.25
CA ALA A 233 23.90 15.31 13.38
C ALA A 233 23.06 14.77 12.22
N LEU A 234 22.25 15.62 11.57
CA LEU A 234 21.54 15.23 10.37
C LEU A 234 22.50 14.74 9.29
N SER A 235 22.22 13.58 8.72
CA SER A 235 23.05 12.95 7.67
C SER A 235 22.91 13.65 6.32
N ASP A 236 21.78 14.31 6.08
CA ASP A 236 21.50 15.06 4.86
C ASP A 236 20.98 16.47 5.19
N VAL A 237 21.54 17.48 4.53
CA VAL A 237 21.15 18.87 4.69
C VAL A 237 19.70 19.14 4.30
N THR A 238 19.14 18.35 3.40
CA THR A 238 17.73 18.47 2.95
C THR A 238 16.73 18.13 4.05
N LEU A 239 17.14 17.42 5.09
CA LEU A 239 16.32 17.13 6.26
C LEU A 239 16.08 18.34 7.16
N ALA A 240 16.93 19.36 7.08
CA ALA A 240 16.93 20.48 8.05
C ALA A 240 15.61 21.25 8.11
N GLU A 241 15.01 21.54 6.97
CA GLU A 241 13.76 22.31 6.93
C GLU A 241 12.55 21.47 7.37
N PRO A 242 12.27 20.28 6.82
CA PRO A 242 11.16 19.45 7.29
C PRO A 242 11.34 19.02 8.76
N ALA A 243 12.58 18.80 9.22
CA ALA A 243 12.86 18.49 10.63
C ALA A 243 12.51 19.67 11.54
N ARG A 244 12.83 20.89 11.15
CA ARG A 244 12.49 22.10 11.90
C ARG A 244 10.97 22.31 11.96
N GLU A 245 10.25 22.07 10.87
CA GLU A 245 8.79 22.16 10.83
C GLU A 245 8.14 21.17 11.80
N ALA A 246 8.54 19.90 11.75
CA ALA A 246 8.02 18.88 12.64
C ALA A 246 8.34 19.20 14.12
N ALA A 247 9.60 19.57 14.42
CA ALA A 247 10.05 19.88 15.77
C ALA A 247 9.30 21.06 16.41
N ALA A 248 8.74 21.97 15.61
CA ALA A 248 7.94 23.08 16.13
C ALA A 248 6.64 22.64 16.82
N HIS A 249 6.18 21.41 16.55
CA HIS A 249 4.98 20.81 17.12
C HIS A 249 5.27 19.81 18.26
N LEU A 250 6.55 19.48 18.50
CA LEU A 250 6.95 18.37 19.34
C LEU A 250 7.72 18.79 20.58
N ALA A 251 7.57 18.03 21.65
CA ALA A 251 8.34 18.21 22.88
C ALA A 251 9.74 17.55 22.77
N PRO A 252 10.72 18.00 23.57
CA PRO A 252 12.00 17.32 23.70
C PRO A 252 11.83 15.82 24.03
N GLY A 253 12.61 14.96 23.39
CA GLY A 253 12.52 13.52 23.48
C GLY A 253 11.51 12.87 22.53
N ALA A 254 10.71 13.67 21.82
CA ALA A 254 9.82 13.12 20.80
C ALA A 254 10.60 12.70 19.55
N ARG A 255 10.14 11.60 18.93
CA ARG A 255 10.70 11.05 17.68
C ARG A 255 9.70 11.18 16.55
N PHE A 256 10.20 11.28 15.34
CA PHE A 256 9.41 11.31 14.11
C PHE A 256 10.25 10.86 12.92
N GLU A 257 9.58 10.50 11.83
CA GLU A 257 10.21 9.96 10.63
C GLU A 257 10.10 10.92 9.45
N ILE A 258 11.12 10.91 8.58
CA ILE A 258 11.13 11.56 7.28
C ILE A 258 11.60 10.55 6.23
N SER A 259 10.75 10.30 5.22
CA SER A 259 11.12 9.48 4.07
C SER A 259 11.67 10.36 2.95
N SER A 260 12.94 10.18 2.59
CA SER A 260 13.58 10.88 1.46
C SER A 260 13.25 10.26 0.10
N GLY A 261 12.72 9.03 0.08
CA GLY A 261 12.39 8.29 -1.15
C GLY A 261 11.12 8.76 -1.86
N VAL A 262 10.18 9.36 -1.12
CA VAL A 262 8.82 9.69 -1.61
C VAL A 262 8.84 10.68 -2.77
N GLU A 263 9.66 11.72 -2.72
CA GLU A 263 9.73 12.72 -3.80
C GLU A 263 10.23 12.11 -5.12
N ALA A 264 11.31 11.31 -5.05
CA ALA A 264 11.86 10.63 -6.23
C ALA A 264 10.84 9.63 -6.79
N TRP A 265 10.13 8.91 -5.92
CA TRP A 265 9.11 7.96 -6.31
C TRP A 265 7.93 8.66 -6.99
N CYS A 266 7.40 9.77 -6.46
CA CYS A 266 6.34 10.55 -7.08
C CYS A 266 6.75 11.09 -8.47
N ARG A 267 8.00 11.55 -8.63
CA ARG A 267 8.52 11.97 -9.95
C ARG A 267 8.54 10.80 -10.93
N ASN A 268 9.01 9.62 -10.52
CA ASN A 268 9.03 8.43 -11.37
C ASN A 268 7.61 7.95 -11.72
N ALA A 269 6.68 7.98 -10.75
CA ALA A 269 5.28 7.68 -10.98
C ALA A 269 4.65 8.64 -12.01
N SER A 270 4.96 9.94 -11.91
CA SER A 270 4.53 10.92 -12.91
C SER A 270 5.10 10.63 -14.30
N GLN A 271 6.39 10.29 -14.38
CA GLN A 271 7.03 9.96 -15.65
C GLN A 271 6.49 8.67 -16.28
N ALA A 272 6.01 7.72 -15.48
CA ALA A 272 5.40 6.49 -15.97
C ALA A 272 4.01 6.72 -16.62
N LEU A 273 3.42 7.92 -16.46
CA LEU A 273 2.13 8.28 -17.04
C LEU A 273 2.27 9.35 -18.12
N THR A 274 1.60 9.15 -19.25
CA THR A 274 1.30 10.23 -20.21
C THR A 274 0.19 11.12 -19.65
N ARG A 275 -0.85 10.52 -19.06
CA ARG A 275 -1.96 11.13 -18.36
C ARG A 275 -2.67 10.08 -17.50
N GLY A 276 -3.35 10.46 -16.46
CA GLY A 276 -4.10 9.53 -15.61
C GLY A 276 -3.99 9.84 -14.13
N TYR A 277 -3.78 8.81 -13.32
CA TYR A 277 -3.96 8.92 -11.88
C TYR A 277 -2.84 8.26 -11.09
N LEU A 278 -2.64 8.76 -9.88
CA LEU A 278 -1.91 8.13 -8.81
C LEU A 278 -2.93 7.70 -7.75
N LEU A 279 -2.89 6.44 -7.33
CA LEU A 279 -3.72 5.89 -6.26
C LEU A 279 -2.80 5.26 -5.21
N LEU A 280 -2.78 5.83 -4.03
CA LEU A 280 -1.99 5.37 -2.89
C LEU A 280 -2.91 4.97 -1.76
N ILE A 281 -2.66 3.82 -1.16
CA ILE A 281 -3.40 3.28 -0.02
C ILE A 281 -2.37 2.77 0.97
N ASP A 282 -2.34 3.34 2.18
CA ASP A 282 -1.33 2.94 3.15
C ASP A 282 -1.72 3.32 4.59
N TYR A 283 -0.99 2.77 5.56
CA TYR A 283 -1.03 3.21 6.94
C TYR A 283 -0.37 4.57 7.08
N GLY A 284 -0.91 5.44 7.92
CA GLY A 284 -0.29 6.74 8.14
C GLY A 284 -1.23 7.80 8.67
N GLY A 285 -0.77 9.05 8.58
CA GLY A 285 -1.50 10.20 9.08
C GLY A 285 -1.21 11.48 8.30
N LEU A 286 -1.88 12.53 8.74
CA LEU A 286 -1.68 13.91 8.25
C LEU A 286 -0.89 14.72 9.29
N GLU A 287 -0.10 15.68 8.84
CA GLU A 287 0.55 16.65 9.69
C GLU A 287 -0.50 17.60 10.32
N PRO A 288 -0.34 18.01 11.60
CA PRO A 288 0.70 17.56 12.54
C PRO A 288 0.33 16.32 13.35
N ASP A 289 -0.86 15.75 13.15
CA ASP A 289 -1.44 14.70 14.01
C ASP A 289 -0.58 13.43 14.00
N ILE A 290 -0.02 13.03 12.85
CA ILE A 290 0.88 11.88 12.75
C ILE A 290 2.05 11.94 13.75
N TRP A 291 2.56 13.13 14.04
CA TRP A 291 3.65 13.31 15.01
C TRP A 291 3.15 13.44 16.45
N LEU A 292 1.97 14.05 16.65
CA LEU A 292 1.41 14.30 17.99
C LEU A 292 0.84 13.02 18.61
N GLU A 293 0.28 12.15 17.80
CA GLU A 293 -0.29 10.87 18.24
C GLU A 293 0.80 9.81 18.50
N HIS A 294 1.98 9.96 17.87
CA HIS A 294 3.09 9.02 17.96
C HIS A 294 4.39 9.66 18.51
N PRO A 295 4.41 10.12 19.78
CA PRO A 295 5.56 10.86 20.32
C PRO A 295 6.87 10.04 20.44
N ARG A 296 6.83 8.74 20.17
CA ARG A 296 8.00 7.87 20.09
C ARG A 296 8.36 7.43 18.68
N GLY A 297 7.74 8.06 17.68
CA GLY A 297 7.83 7.65 16.28
C GLY A 297 6.89 6.50 15.95
N THR A 298 6.82 6.17 14.67
CA THR A 298 5.92 5.18 14.09
C THR A 298 6.62 3.91 13.62
N VAL A 299 7.97 3.87 13.67
CA VAL A 299 8.72 2.68 13.24
C VAL A 299 8.26 1.46 14.03
N ALA A 300 7.76 0.48 13.33
CA ALA A 300 7.27 -0.78 13.86
C ALA A 300 7.90 -1.98 13.15
N THR A 301 7.85 -3.12 13.83
CA THR A 301 8.31 -4.38 13.25
C THR A 301 7.30 -5.47 13.50
N TYR A 302 7.15 -6.36 12.52
CA TYR A 302 6.20 -7.45 12.59
C TYR A 302 6.92 -8.79 12.42
N ARG A 303 6.75 -9.67 13.43
CA ARG A 303 7.21 -11.06 13.43
C ARG A 303 6.14 -11.95 14.08
N ARG A 304 6.02 -13.18 13.58
CA ARG A 304 4.95 -14.11 13.95
C ARG A 304 4.87 -14.44 15.44
N GLU A 305 5.93 -14.31 16.19
CA GLU A 305 6.07 -14.80 17.57
C GLU A 305 6.30 -13.72 18.62
N ASP A 306 6.62 -12.48 18.21
CA ASP A 306 6.97 -11.38 19.11
C ASP A 306 6.09 -10.15 18.89
N ALA A 307 5.51 -9.62 19.95
CA ALA A 307 4.55 -8.51 19.86
C ALA A 307 5.18 -7.17 19.43
N THR A 308 6.49 -6.95 19.63
CA THR A 308 7.25 -5.76 19.18
C THR A 308 8.76 -6.00 19.28
N PRO A 309 9.36 -6.82 18.42
CA PRO A 309 10.80 -6.97 18.42
C PRO A 309 11.48 -5.67 17.98
N SER A 310 12.65 -5.33 18.58
CA SER A 310 13.43 -4.17 18.14
C SER A 310 13.76 -4.26 16.64
N PRO A 311 13.65 -3.18 15.86
CA PRO A 311 14.05 -3.19 14.45
C PRO A 311 15.54 -3.56 14.26
N LEU A 312 16.36 -3.36 15.27
CA LEU A 312 17.80 -3.63 15.23
C LEU A 312 18.14 -5.11 15.44
N ASP A 313 17.21 -5.90 15.99
CA ASP A 313 17.45 -7.33 16.22
C ASP A 313 17.26 -8.12 14.93
N GLU A 314 18.21 -9.00 14.62
CA GLU A 314 18.17 -9.91 13.47
C GLU A 314 17.75 -9.23 12.16
N PRO A 315 18.54 -8.26 11.62
CA PRO A 315 18.20 -7.57 10.37
C PRO A 315 17.95 -8.56 9.22
N GLY A 316 16.94 -8.29 8.40
CA GLY A 316 16.48 -9.17 7.32
C GLY A 316 15.49 -10.26 7.76
N SER A 317 15.27 -10.46 9.07
CA SER A 317 14.37 -11.51 9.57
C SER A 317 12.91 -11.06 9.71
N LYS A 318 12.65 -9.75 9.76
CA LYS A 318 11.34 -9.14 10.02
C LYS A 318 11.07 -7.99 9.09
N ASP A 319 9.79 -7.68 8.91
CA ASP A 319 9.38 -6.47 8.23
C ASP A 319 9.59 -5.25 9.15
N ILE A 320 9.97 -4.15 8.57
CA ILE A 320 10.14 -2.86 9.25
C ILE A 320 9.30 -1.84 8.49
N THR A 321 8.34 -1.23 9.17
CA THR A 321 7.45 -0.23 8.60
C THR A 321 7.56 1.09 9.34
N ALA A 322 7.14 2.16 8.71
CA ALA A 322 6.88 3.45 9.34
C ALA A 322 5.61 4.04 8.75
N ASP A 323 4.78 4.68 9.56
CA ASP A 323 3.55 5.31 9.08
C ASP A 323 3.85 6.37 8.02
N VAL A 324 3.05 6.37 6.96
CA VAL A 324 3.22 7.28 5.84
C VAL A 324 2.69 8.67 6.18
N ASN A 325 3.53 9.68 6.05
CA ASN A 325 3.10 11.09 6.15
C ASN A 325 2.41 11.51 4.86
N PHE A 326 1.08 11.38 4.80
CA PHE A 326 0.30 11.70 3.61
C PHE A 326 0.31 13.20 3.25
N SER A 327 0.56 14.09 4.19
CA SER A 327 0.77 15.52 3.88
C SER A 327 2.05 15.72 3.07
N ALA A 328 3.15 15.05 3.43
CA ALA A 328 4.40 15.08 2.68
C ALA A 328 4.24 14.41 1.30
N VAL A 329 3.54 13.27 1.23
CA VAL A 329 3.25 12.57 -0.03
C VAL A 329 2.42 13.45 -0.97
N ALA A 330 1.39 14.13 -0.47
CA ALA A 330 0.57 15.03 -1.30
C ALA A 330 1.39 16.21 -1.86
N ARG A 331 2.28 16.81 -1.04
CA ARG A 331 3.22 17.84 -1.51
C ARG A 331 4.18 17.32 -2.58
N ALA A 332 4.74 16.12 -2.38
CA ALA A 332 5.63 15.47 -3.34
C ALA A 332 4.92 15.16 -4.66
N ALA A 333 3.69 14.63 -4.60
CA ALA A 333 2.87 14.39 -5.78
C ALA A 333 2.55 15.68 -6.53
N GLN A 334 2.20 16.74 -5.82
CA GLN A 334 1.95 18.06 -6.43
C GLN A 334 3.21 18.59 -7.12
N SER A 335 4.36 18.50 -6.48
CA SER A 335 5.66 18.91 -7.06
C SER A 335 6.05 18.07 -8.30
N ALA A 336 5.58 16.83 -8.37
CA ALA A 336 5.75 15.95 -9.52
C ALA A 336 4.75 16.18 -10.67
N GLY A 337 3.83 17.17 -10.52
CA GLY A 337 2.85 17.54 -11.55
C GLY A 337 1.52 16.84 -11.43
N PHE A 338 1.26 16.11 -10.36
CA PHE A 338 -0.09 15.64 -10.02
C PHE A 338 -0.92 16.74 -9.37
N ARG A 339 -2.24 16.60 -9.41
CA ARG A 339 -3.21 17.38 -8.66
C ARG A 339 -3.82 16.46 -7.58
N PRO A 340 -3.31 16.49 -6.34
CA PRO A 340 -3.84 15.68 -5.25
C PRO A 340 -5.28 16.06 -4.91
N GLU A 341 -6.09 15.05 -4.59
CA GLU A 341 -7.40 15.20 -3.95
C GLU A 341 -7.24 15.14 -2.41
N PRO A 342 -8.24 15.54 -1.64
CA PRO A 342 -8.21 15.36 -0.19
C PRO A 342 -7.98 13.91 0.18
N VAL A 343 -7.09 13.66 1.14
CA VAL A 343 -6.85 12.32 1.70
C VAL A 343 -8.09 11.90 2.49
N ILE A 344 -8.53 10.67 2.27
CA ILE A 344 -9.70 10.09 2.95
C ILE A 344 -9.34 8.71 3.51
N THR A 345 -10.13 8.20 4.44
CA THR A 345 -9.96 6.84 4.95
C THR A 345 -10.38 5.79 3.90
N GLN A 346 -9.76 4.62 3.94
CA GLN A 346 -10.15 3.47 3.11
C GLN A 346 -11.64 3.13 3.30
N SER A 347 -12.15 3.18 4.54
CA SER A 347 -13.56 2.98 4.82
C SER A 347 -14.45 3.95 4.03
N SER A 348 -14.15 5.24 4.06
CA SER A 348 -14.89 6.27 3.32
C SER A 348 -14.80 6.06 1.80
N TRP A 349 -13.61 5.71 1.32
CA TRP A 349 -13.39 5.42 -0.10
C TRP A 349 -14.18 4.20 -0.56
N LEU A 350 -14.12 3.07 0.17
CA LEU A 350 -14.85 1.85 -0.15
C LEU A 350 -16.38 2.06 -0.10
N LEU A 351 -16.87 2.90 0.83
CA LEU A 351 -18.28 3.32 0.85
C LEU A 351 -18.67 4.01 -0.46
N SER A 352 -17.82 4.89 -1.00
CA SER A 352 -18.06 5.53 -2.29
C SER A 352 -18.05 4.56 -3.47
N LEU A 353 -17.35 3.42 -3.34
CA LEU A 353 -17.29 2.34 -4.33
C LEU A 353 -18.43 1.32 -4.18
N GLY A 354 -19.28 1.47 -3.15
CA GLY A 354 -20.47 0.67 -2.95
C GLY A 354 -20.27 -0.59 -2.10
N ILE A 355 -19.34 -0.59 -1.16
CA ILE A 355 -19.12 -1.72 -0.23
C ILE A 355 -20.39 -2.05 0.57
N ALA A 356 -21.17 -1.04 0.98
CA ALA A 356 -22.42 -1.24 1.71
C ALA A 356 -23.45 -2.05 0.89
N ARG A 357 -23.56 -1.78 -0.39
CA ARG A 357 -24.43 -2.55 -1.29
C ARG A 357 -23.98 -4.00 -1.42
N VAL A 358 -22.66 -4.23 -1.53
CA VAL A 358 -22.12 -5.60 -1.56
C VAL A 358 -22.45 -6.34 -0.26
N ALA A 359 -22.34 -5.67 0.89
CA ALA A 359 -22.71 -6.25 2.18
C ALA A 359 -24.19 -6.66 2.24
N GLU A 360 -25.10 -5.80 1.78
CA GLU A 360 -26.55 -6.12 1.70
C GLU A 360 -26.84 -7.30 0.76
N GLU A 361 -26.13 -7.37 -0.38
CA GLU A 361 -26.26 -8.48 -1.35
C GLU A 361 -25.78 -9.81 -0.74
N LEU A 362 -24.63 -9.81 -0.04
CA LEU A 362 -24.10 -11.00 0.64
C LEU A 362 -24.99 -11.44 1.81
N GLU A 363 -25.49 -10.52 2.63
CA GLU A 363 -26.42 -10.80 3.73
C GLU A 363 -27.71 -11.44 3.22
N THR A 364 -28.30 -10.84 2.18
CA THR A 364 -29.53 -11.35 1.56
C THR A 364 -29.31 -12.74 0.97
N ALA A 365 -28.22 -12.95 0.24
CA ALA A 365 -27.90 -14.25 -0.35
C ALA A 365 -27.66 -15.31 0.72
N GLY A 366 -26.93 -14.98 1.78
CA GLY A 366 -26.69 -15.89 2.90
C GLY A 366 -27.97 -16.28 3.63
N PHE A 367 -28.87 -15.31 3.87
CA PHE A 367 -30.19 -15.57 4.45
C PHE A 367 -31.05 -16.49 3.58
N MET A 368 -31.09 -16.26 2.26
CA MET A 368 -31.83 -17.10 1.32
C MET A 368 -31.29 -18.52 1.26
N ALA A 369 -29.96 -18.68 1.20
CA ALA A 369 -29.31 -19.99 1.22
C ALA A 369 -29.65 -20.76 2.52
N ALA A 370 -29.69 -20.08 3.65
CA ALA A 370 -30.07 -20.70 4.94
C ALA A 370 -31.54 -21.15 4.94
N LEU A 371 -32.46 -20.34 4.37
CA LEU A 371 -33.88 -20.73 4.23
C LEU A 371 -34.09 -21.94 3.32
N GLU A 372 -33.27 -22.08 2.28
CA GLU A 372 -33.27 -23.21 1.35
C GLU A 372 -32.57 -24.47 1.92
N GLY A 373 -32.00 -24.38 3.14
CA GLY A 373 -31.26 -25.46 3.78
C GLY A 373 -29.83 -25.68 3.22
N LEU A 374 -29.31 -24.75 2.44
CA LEU A 374 -27.96 -24.77 1.85
C LEU A 374 -26.93 -24.27 2.89
N VAL A 375 -26.72 -25.05 3.95
CA VAL A 375 -25.94 -24.64 5.12
C VAL A 375 -24.48 -24.27 4.77
N GLU A 376 -23.83 -25.04 3.89
CA GLU A 376 -22.44 -24.74 3.46
C GLU A 376 -22.36 -23.43 2.69
N GLU A 377 -23.28 -23.18 1.75
CA GLU A 377 -23.35 -21.93 0.98
C GLU A 377 -23.63 -20.73 1.89
N ALA A 378 -24.59 -20.86 2.81
CA ALA A 378 -24.88 -19.82 3.79
C ALA A 378 -23.67 -19.49 4.68
N THR A 379 -22.91 -20.50 5.11
CA THR A 379 -21.70 -20.31 5.91
C THR A 379 -20.61 -19.56 5.12
N VAL A 380 -20.37 -19.94 3.86
CA VAL A 380 -19.39 -19.25 2.99
C VAL A 380 -19.77 -17.78 2.80
N LEU A 381 -21.04 -17.49 2.53
CA LEU A 381 -21.52 -16.11 2.34
C LEU A 381 -21.42 -15.28 3.62
N GLN A 382 -21.68 -15.87 4.79
CA GLN A 382 -21.49 -15.21 6.10
C GLN A 382 -20.01 -14.92 6.39
N ASP A 383 -19.12 -15.85 6.08
CA ASP A 383 -17.67 -15.64 6.23
C ASP A 383 -17.16 -14.53 5.28
N GLU A 384 -17.66 -14.48 4.05
CA GLU A 384 -17.36 -13.41 3.10
C GLU A 384 -17.87 -12.05 3.60
N LEU A 385 -19.10 -11.97 4.10
CA LEU A 385 -19.66 -10.77 4.73
C LEU A 385 -18.78 -10.33 5.92
N GLY A 386 -18.37 -11.27 6.77
CA GLY A 386 -17.50 -11.00 7.91
C GLY A 386 -16.16 -10.38 7.48
N ARG A 387 -15.53 -10.87 6.40
CA ARG A 387 -14.31 -10.31 5.83
C ARG A 387 -14.53 -8.93 5.22
N LEU A 388 -15.65 -8.74 4.52
CA LEU A 388 -16.02 -7.45 3.94
C LEU A 388 -16.20 -6.38 5.02
N ILE A 389 -16.81 -6.73 6.15
CA ILE A 389 -16.95 -5.83 7.31
C ILE A 389 -15.58 -5.46 7.87
N GLN A 390 -14.67 -6.43 8.04
CA GLN A 390 -13.29 -6.17 8.50
C GLN A 390 -12.54 -5.22 7.57
N LEU A 391 -12.79 -5.29 6.26
CA LEU A 391 -12.17 -4.41 5.28
C LEU A 391 -12.58 -2.93 5.45
N GLY A 392 -13.83 -2.70 5.89
CA GLY A 392 -14.37 -1.35 6.15
C GLY A 392 -14.25 -0.90 7.61
N ASP A 393 -13.71 -1.72 8.51
CA ASP A 393 -13.64 -1.42 9.94
C ASP A 393 -12.67 -0.26 10.22
N ALA A 394 -13.20 0.83 10.76
CA ALA A 394 -12.43 2.03 11.10
C ALA A 394 -11.40 1.81 12.24
N GLY A 395 -11.51 0.72 13.02
CA GLY A 395 -10.52 0.31 14.01
C GLY A 395 -9.40 -0.60 13.45
N GLY A 396 -9.47 -0.94 12.16
CA GLY A 396 -8.57 -1.86 11.49
C GLY A 396 -8.20 -1.38 10.07
N LEU A 397 -8.35 -2.25 9.07
CA LEU A 397 -7.99 -1.95 7.68
C LEU A 397 -8.73 -0.73 7.10
N GLY A 398 -9.96 -0.46 7.54
CA GLY A 398 -10.71 0.72 7.09
C GLY A 398 -10.09 2.06 7.49
N ASN A 399 -9.12 2.07 8.41
CA ASN A 399 -8.40 3.27 8.83
C ASN A 399 -7.19 3.62 7.94
N LEU A 400 -6.78 2.73 7.01
CA LEU A 400 -5.79 3.10 6.01
C LEU A 400 -6.22 4.38 5.30
N LEU A 401 -5.24 5.17 4.89
CA LEU A 401 -5.49 6.41 4.15
C LEU A 401 -5.37 6.19 2.64
N VAL A 402 -6.19 6.90 1.91
CA VAL A 402 -6.24 6.86 0.44
C VAL A 402 -5.97 8.25 -0.11
N LEU A 403 -4.92 8.36 -0.92
CA LEU A 403 -4.62 9.54 -1.71
C LEU A 403 -4.86 9.24 -3.18
N ARG A 404 -5.75 9.99 -3.82
CA ARG A 404 -5.89 10.05 -5.27
C ARG A 404 -5.28 11.34 -5.78
N ALA A 405 -4.57 11.27 -6.89
CA ALA A 405 -4.06 12.47 -7.55
C ALA A 405 -4.13 12.32 -9.08
N ALA A 406 -4.52 13.37 -9.77
CA ALA A 406 -4.70 13.38 -11.22
C ALA A 406 -3.53 14.08 -11.93
N LYS A 407 -3.07 13.52 -13.04
CA LYS A 407 -2.11 14.14 -13.97
C LYS A 407 -2.75 14.27 -15.35
N ASP A 408 -2.90 15.49 -15.84
CA ASP A 408 -3.51 15.79 -17.14
C ASP A 408 -4.85 15.06 -17.35
N ALA A 409 -5.62 14.94 -16.27
CA ALA A 409 -6.86 14.19 -16.21
C ALA A 409 -7.90 14.93 -15.32
N PRO A 410 -9.21 14.79 -15.62
CA PRO A 410 -10.28 15.28 -14.74
C PRO A 410 -10.38 14.40 -13.49
N THR A 411 -11.06 14.91 -12.45
CA THR A 411 -11.41 14.09 -11.28
C THR A 411 -12.42 13.02 -11.70
N PRO A 412 -12.22 11.73 -11.32
CA PRO A 412 -13.21 10.68 -11.59
C PRO A 412 -14.54 10.96 -10.85
N CYS A 413 -15.65 10.77 -11.52
CA CYS A 413 -17.00 10.94 -10.93
C CYS A 413 -17.46 9.70 -10.17
#